data_8269691aba034988e984859a8e42f38d
#
_entry.id   8269691aba034988e984859a8e42f38d
#
_cell.length_a   1.000
_cell.length_b   1.000
_cell.length_c   1.000
_cell.angle_alpha   90.00
_cell.angle_beta   90.00
_cell.angle_gamma   90.00
#
_symmetry.space_group_name_H-M   'P 1'
#
loop_
_entity.id
_entity.type
_entity.pdbx_description
1 polymer ?
#
loop_
_entity_poly.entity_id
_entity_poly.type
_entity_poly.pdbx_seq_one_letter_code
_entity_poly.pdbx_strand_id
1 'polypeptide(L)'
;IKAEKTVAYNMPLMNLTVYSCILIISLVGAKLIVGGDMEIGNLSTLLAYCMNILMSLMMLSMVFVMITMARASSERIVEILDEKSDLTNPENPVYEIKNGDISFRNVNFGYSKKKRKLCLKNINLDIKSGETVGIIGGTGSSKSSLVQLIPRLYDTTDGEVIVGDRNVKEYDIESLRDEVAMV
;
A
#
# COMPACT_ATOMS: atom_id res chain seq x y z
N ILE A 1 0.10 0.55 22.66
CA ILE A 1 0.20 0.48 24.16
C ILE A 1 -0.81 -0.53 24.75
N LYS A 2 -2.11 -0.53 24.40
CA LYS A 2 -3.07 -1.53 24.94
C LYS A 2 -2.81 -2.94 24.41
N ALA A 3 -2.58 -3.09 23.10
CA ALA A 3 -2.31 -4.36 22.45
C ALA A 3 -1.00 -4.99 22.96
N GLU A 4 0.06 -4.22 23.13
CA GLU A 4 1.35 -4.68 23.66
C GLU A 4 1.23 -5.19 25.09
N LYS A 5 0.46 -4.51 25.95
CA LYS A 5 0.17 -4.98 27.31
C LYS A 5 -0.53 -6.34 27.31
N THR A 6 -1.52 -6.52 26.42
CA THR A 6 -2.24 -7.79 26.31
C THR A 6 -1.32 -8.92 25.87
N VAL A 7 -0.43 -8.67 24.91
CA VAL A 7 0.57 -9.64 24.45
C VAL A 7 1.59 -9.95 25.56
N ALA A 8 2.02 -8.95 26.34
CA ALA A 8 2.96 -9.14 27.45
C ALA A 8 2.40 -10.05 28.55
N TYR A 9 1.09 -10.03 28.82
CA TYR A 9 0.46 -10.92 29.81
C TYR A 9 0.29 -12.37 29.32
N ASN A 10 0.39 -12.61 28.02
CA ASN A 10 0.20 -13.96 27.47
C ASN A 10 1.25 -14.96 27.98
N MET A 11 2.53 -14.58 27.99
CA MET A 11 3.62 -15.44 28.45
C MET A 11 3.51 -15.83 29.94
N PRO A 12 3.31 -14.90 30.90
CA PRO A 12 3.11 -15.25 32.30
C PRO A 12 1.88 -16.15 32.53
N LEU A 13 0.78 -15.88 31.83
CA LEU A 13 -0.46 -16.66 31.96
C LEU A 13 -0.25 -18.10 31.44
N MET A 14 0.41 -18.25 30.29
CA MET A 14 0.75 -19.56 29.73
C MET A 14 1.65 -20.37 30.69
N ASN A 15 2.69 -19.75 31.23
CA ASN A 15 3.57 -20.41 32.20
C ASN A 15 2.81 -20.83 33.46
N LEU A 16 1.95 -19.98 33.98
CA LEU A 16 1.12 -20.32 35.14
C LEU A 16 0.25 -21.55 34.84
N THR A 17 -0.38 -21.61 33.67
CA THR A 17 -1.20 -22.74 33.26
C THR A 17 -0.39 -24.02 33.15
N VAL A 18 0.81 -23.97 32.54
CA VAL A 18 1.74 -25.12 32.39
C VAL A 18 2.12 -25.67 33.76
N TYR A 19 2.63 -24.81 34.65
CA TYR A 19 3.06 -25.25 35.98
C TYR A 19 1.90 -25.75 36.84
N SER A 20 0.73 -25.15 36.73
CA SER A 20 -0.48 -25.64 37.41
C SER A 20 -0.87 -27.05 36.96
N CYS A 21 -0.86 -27.30 35.64
CA CYS A 21 -1.13 -28.64 35.08
C CYS A 21 -0.10 -29.68 35.59
N ILE A 22 1.19 -29.36 35.55
CA ILE A 22 2.27 -30.26 36.06
C ILE A 22 2.04 -30.57 37.54
N LEU A 23 1.75 -29.57 38.37
CA LEU A 23 1.50 -29.77 39.81
C LEU A 23 0.30 -30.67 40.07
N ILE A 24 -0.82 -30.45 39.37
CA ILE A 24 -2.03 -31.25 39.51
C ILE A 24 -1.78 -32.70 39.09
N ILE A 25 -1.17 -32.93 37.93
CA ILE A 25 -0.85 -34.27 37.41
C ILE A 25 0.09 -34.98 38.36
N SER A 26 1.14 -34.30 38.87
CA SER A 26 2.09 -34.87 39.80
C SER A 26 1.45 -35.25 41.14
N LEU A 27 0.57 -34.38 41.71
CA LEU A 27 -0.12 -34.64 42.98
C LEU A 27 -1.12 -35.80 42.86
N VAL A 28 -1.91 -35.82 41.78
CA VAL A 28 -2.89 -36.90 41.57
C VAL A 28 -2.19 -38.21 41.23
N GLY A 29 -1.17 -38.14 40.35
CA GLY A 29 -0.38 -39.31 39.97
C GLY A 29 0.36 -39.93 41.13
N ALA A 30 0.98 -39.11 42.03
CA ALA A 30 1.63 -39.61 43.24
C ALA A 30 0.64 -40.34 44.19
N LYS A 31 -0.55 -39.80 44.35
CA LYS A 31 -1.61 -40.48 45.16
C LYS A 31 -2.02 -41.81 44.55
N LEU A 32 -2.18 -41.91 43.26
CA LEU A 32 -2.55 -43.16 42.57
C LEU A 32 -1.42 -44.20 42.61
N ILE A 33 -0.12 -43.77 42.55
CA ILE A 33 1.02 -44.67 42.71
C ILE A 33 1.05 -45.24 44.12
N VAL A 34 0.87 -44.41 45.16
CA VAL A 34 0.85 -44.85 46.55
C VAL A 34 -0.34 -45.80 46.82
N GLY A 35 -1.48 -45.56 46.14
CA GLY A 35 -2.67 -46.44 46.19
C GLY A 35 -2.48 -47.76 45.43
N GLY A 36 -1.45 -47.92 44.62
CA GLY A 36 -1.21 -49.09 43.78
C GLY A 36 -2.00 -49.13 42.48
N ASP A 37 -2.71 -48.03 42.15
CA ASP A 37 -3.57 -47.94 40.94
C ASP A 37 -2.81 -47.47 39.68
N MET A 38 -1.56 -47.03 39.82
CA MET A 38 -0.74 -46.52 38.72
C MET A 38 0.74 -46.81 38.86
N GLU A 39 1.38 -47.19 37.80
CA GLU A 39 2.84 -47.34 37.73
C GLU A 39 3.58 -46.02 37.53
N ILE A 40 4.82 -45.93 38.07
CA ILE A 40 5.68 -44.72 37.93
C ILE A 40 5.92 -44.35 36.46
N GLY A 41 6.04 -45.37 35.58
CA GLY A 41 6.22 -45.19 34.14
C GLY A 41 5.06 -44.45 33.49
N ASN A 42 3.83 -44.73 33.92
CA ASN A 42 2.63 -44.08 33.43
C ASN A 42 2.57 -42.58 33.80
N LEU A 43 3.00 -42.23 35.02
CA LEU A 43 3.10 -40.82 35.43
C LEU A 43 4.09 -40.04 34.56
N SER A 44 5.27 -40.63 34.30
CA SER A 44 6.29 -40.01 33.44
C SER A 44 5.75 -39.79 32.00
N THR A 45 5.02 -40.78 31.47
CA THR A 45 4.39 -40.68 30.14
C THR A 45 3.33 -39.61 30.10
N LEU A 46 2.47 -39.52 31.13
CA LEU A 46 1.43 -38.48 31.23
C LEU A 46 2.04 -37.07 31.27
N LEU A 47 3.13 -36.88 32.04
CA LEU A 47 3.82 -35.60 32.07
C LEU A 47 4.44 -35.24 30.69
N ALA A 48 5.05 -36.21 30.02
CA ALA A 48 5.60 -36.00 28.66
C ALA A 48 4.50 -35.61 27.65
N TYR A 49 3.34 -36.27 27.66
CA TYR A 49 2.20 -35.92 26.79
C TYR A 49 1.64 -34.55 27.13
N CYS A 50 1.52 -34.23 28.42
CA CYS A 50 1.07 -32.91 28.85
C CYS A 50 1.97 -31.80 28.29
N MET A 51 3.29 -31.98 28.40
CA MET A 51 4.25 -31.02 27.86
C MET A 51 4.15 -30.90 26.34
N ASN A 52 4.02 -31.99 25.60
CA ASN A 52 3.84 -31.96 24.14
C ASN A 52 2.58 -31.24 23.73
N ILE A 53 1.48 -31.47 24.42
CA ILE A 53 0.20 -30.77 24.15
C ILE A 53 0.36 -29.26 24.38
N LEU A 54 0.96 -28.88 25.50
CA LEU A 54 1.18 -27.49 25.85
C LEU A 54 2.10 -26.79 24.84
N MET A 55 3.19 -27.45 24.41
CA MET A 55 4.07 -26.93 23.35
C MET A 55 3.31 -26.74 22.01
N SER A 56 2.48 -27.70 21.64
CA SER A 56 1.66 -27.58 20.42
C SER A 56 0.66 -26.42 20.50
N LEU A 57 0.06 -26.18 21.65
CA LEU A 57 -0.83 -25.02 21.88
C LEU A 57 -0.06 -23.69 21.81
N MET A 58 1.18 -23.65 22.33
CA MET A 58 2.03 -22.47 22.21
C MET A 58 2.39 -22.18 20.74
N MET A 59 2.75 -23.20 19.97
CA MET A 59 3.01 -23.05 18.53
C MET A 59 1.77 -22.55 17.78
N LEU A 60 0.60 -23.09 18.10
CA LEU A 60 -0.66 -22.65 17.50
C LEU A 60 -0.93 -21.17 17.81
N SER A 61 -0.72 -20.71 19.03
CA SER A 61 -0.84 -19.31 19.40
C SER A 61 0.11 -18.41 18.59
N MET A 62 1.34 -18.87 18.38
CA MET A 62 2.33 -18.13 17.58
C MET A 62 1.88 -18.01 16.10
N VAL A 63 1.32 -19.08 15.54
CA VAL A 63 0.76 -19.07 14.18
C VAL A 63 -0.37 -18.04 14.04
N PHE A 64 -1.29 -17.94 15.01
CA PHE A 64 -2.33 -16.91 15.01
C PHE A 64 -1.76 -15.48 15.00
N VAL A 65 -0.72 -15.22 15.79
CA VAL A 65 -0.05 -13.92 15.79
C VAL A 65 0.58 -13.65 14.43
N MET A 66 1.26 -14.62 13.80
CA MET A 66 1.84 -14.49 12.47
C MET A 66 0.80 -14.20 11.40
N ILE A 67 -0.36 -14.89 11.43
CA ILE A 67 -1.47 -14.65 10.50
C ILE A 67 -2.00 -13.22 10.62
N THR A 68 -2.18 -12.71 11.85
CA THR A 68 -2.65 -11.34 12.05
C THR A 68 -1.67 -10.29 11.54
N MET A 69 -0.36 -10.52 11.72
CA MET A 69 0.69 -9.63 11.19
C MET A 69 0.76 -9.71 9.65
N ALA A 70 0.69 -10.92 9.09
CA ALA A 70 0.69 -11.13 7.64
C ALA A 70 -0.51 -10.46 6.97
N ARG A 71 -1.68 -10.52 7.60
CA ARG A 71 -2.90 -9.86 7.09
C ARG A 71 -2.72 -8.35 6.95
N ALA A 72 -2.18 -7.68 7.95
CA ALA A 72 -1.95 -6.23 7.90
C ALA A 72 -0.97 -5.82 6.78
N SER A 73 0.05 -6.64 6.52
CA SER A 73 0.98 -6.44 5.42
C SER A 73 0.34 -6.72 4.06
N SER A 74 -0.47 -7.77 3.97
CA SER A 74 -1.22 -8.13 2.76
C SER A 74 -2.22 -7.04 2.36
N GLU A 75 -2.96 -6.46 3.30
CA GLU A 75 -3.90 -5.38 3.04
C GLU A 75 -3.20 -4.17 2.38
N ARG A 76 -2.00 -3.80 2.85
CA ARG A 76 -1.21 -2.71 2.24
C ARG A 76 -0.73 -3.04 0.82
N ILE A 77 -0.35 -4.28 0.57
CA ILE A 77 0.07 -4.71 -0.77
C ILE A 77 -1.11 -4.68 -1.73
N VAL A 78 -2.27 -5.19 -1.30
CA VAL A 78 -3.50 -5.21 -2.10
C VAL A 78 -3.96 -3.77 -2.40
N GLU A 79 -3.88 -2.85 -1.43
CA GLU A 79 -4.21 -1.43 -1.63
C GLU A 79 -3.39 -0.81 -2.78
N ILE A 80 -2.08 -1.15 -2.87
CA ILE A 80 -1.22 -0.65 -3.95
C ILE A 80 -1.51 -1.36 -5.27
N LEU A 81 -1.76 -2.66 -5.25
CA LEU A 81 -2.04 -3.44 -6.47
C LEU A 81 -3.41 -3.13 -7.08
N ASP A 82 -4.38 -2.80 -6.25
CA ASP A 82 -5.73 -2.44 -6.67
C ASP A 82 -5.86 -0.95 -7.04
N GLU A 83 -4.81 -0.14 -6.79
CA GLU A 83 -4.80 1.28 -7.15
C GLU A 83 -4.88 1.43 -8.67
N LYS A 84 -5.92 2.10 -9.11
CA LYS A 84 -6.14 2.38 -10.52
C LYS A 84 -5.78 3.82 -10.83
N SER A 85 -5.05 4.01 -11.93
CA SER A 85 -4.76 5.37 -12.42
C SER A 85 -6.06 6.12 -12.72
N ASP A 86 -6.12 7.37 -12.26
CA ASP A 86 -7.20 8.31 -12.64
C ASP A 86 -7.12 8.72 -14.11
N LEU A 87 -5.95 8.51 -14.76
CA LEU A 87 -5.72 8.80 -16.17
C LEU A 87 -6.04 7.55 -17.00
N THR A 88 -7.05 7.65 -17.82
CA THR A 88 -7.48 6.59 -18.73
C THR A 88 -7.50 7.08 -20.16
N ASN A 89 -7.32 6.17 -21.10
CA ASN A 89 -7.51 6.46 -22.51
C ASN A 89 -8.98 6.76 -22.80
N PRO A 90 -9.26 7.65 -23.77
CA PRO A 90 -10.61 7.85 -24.29
C PRO A 90 -11.12 6.58 -25.01
N GLU A 91 -12.43 6.50 -25.25
CA GLU A 91 -13.04 5.36 -25.96
C GLU A 91 -12.48 5.16 -27.39
N ASN A 92 -12.12 6.25 -28.06
CA ASN A 92 -11.55 6.25 -29.42
C ASN A 92 -10.25 7.05 -29.41
N PRO A 93 -9.13 6.48 -28.94
CA PRO A 93 -7.86 7.20 -28.83
C PRO A 93 -7.24 7.49 -30.20
N VAL A 94 -6.60 8.63 -30.33
CA VAL A 94 -5.78 9.00 -31.47
C VAL A 94 -4.33 8.62 -31.19
N TYR A 95 -3.70 7.95 -32.14
CA TYR A 95 -2.33 7.43 -31.97
C TYR A 95 -1.26 8.30 -32.65
N GLU A 96 -1.65 9.13 -33.62
CA GLU A 96 -0.70 9.90 -34.43
C GLU A 96 -0.75 11.37 -34.08
N ILE A 97 0.42 11.97 -33.81
CA ILE A 97 0.61 13.40 -33.58
C ILE A 97 1.15 14.02 -34.85
N LYS A 98 0.39 14.96 -35.44
CA LYS A 98 0.70 15.49 -36.75
C LYS A 98 1.87 16.47 -36.78
N ASN A 99 2.08 17.23 -35.72
CA ASN A 99 3.13 18.23 -35.61
C ASN A 99 3.46 18.51 -34.13
N GLY A 100 4.52 19.27 -33.87
CA GLY A 100 4.99 19.64 -32.53
C GLY A 100 4.44 20.96 -31.99
N ASP A 101 3.34 21.48 -32.53
CA ASP A 101 2.69 22.68 -31.99
C ASP A 101 2.08 22.36 -30.61
N ILE A 102 2.22 23.28 -29.66
CA ILE A 102 1.66 23.14 -28.30
C ILE A 102 0.89 24.40 -27.95
N SER A 103 -0.35 24.24 -27.50
CA SER A 103 -1.19 25.36 -27.07
C SER A 103 -1.83 25.07 -25.71
N PHE A 104 -1.73 26.02 -24.81
CA PHE A 104 -2.46 26.05 -23.56
C PHE A 104 -3.59 27.08 -23.67
N ARG A 105 -4.82 26.67 -23.39
CA ARG A 105 -6.00 27.53 -23.47
C ARG A 105 -6.74 27.59 -22.15
N ASN A 106 -6.66 28.74 -21.49
CA ASN A 106 -7.29 29.03 -20.19
C ASN A 106 -7.00 27.93 -19.14
N VAL A 107 -5.78 27.37 -19.14
CA VAL A 107 -5.43 26.24 -18.31
C VAL A 107 -5.34 26.63 -16.84
N ASN A 108 -6.12 25.92 -16.03
CA ASN A 108 -6.02 25.91 -14.58
C ASN A 108 -5.61 24.52 -14.12
N PHE A 109 -4.68 24.44 -13.19
CA PHE A 109 -4.23 23.16 -12.66
C PHE A 109 -3.92 23.22 -11.16
N GLY A 110 -4.28 22.14 -10.46
CA GLY A 110 -3.94 21.91 -9.06
C GLY A 110 -3.91 20.41 -8.75
N TYR A 111 -2.92 19.96 -8.00
CA TYR A 111 -2.74 18.55 -7.61
C TYR A 111 -3.87 18.00 -6.72
N SER A 112 -4.65 18.85 -6.10
CA SER A 112 -5.77 18.43 -5.27
C SER A 112 -7.09 18.56 -6.04
N LYS A 113 -7.90 17.49 -6.05
CA LYS A 113 -9.28 17.53 -6.58
C LYS A 113 -10.17 18.59 -5.89
N LYS A 114 -9.76 19.08 -4.70
CA LYS A 114 -10.39 20.23 -4.05
C LYS A 114 -9.88 21.51 -4.72
N LYS A 115 -10.73 22.16 -5.54
CA LYS A 115 -10.46 23.40 -6.33
C LYS A 115 -9.80 24.58 -5.58
N ARG A 116 -9.45 24.45 -4.31
CA ARG A 116 -8.94 25.53 -3.45
C ARG A 116 -7.45 25.88 -3.58
N LYS A 117 -6.65 25.05 -4.24
CA LYS A 117 -5.20 25.31 -4.42
C LYS A 117 -4.77 25.04 -5.85
N LEU A 118 -5.10 26.00 -6.73
CA LEU A 118 -4.57 25.99 -8.09
C LEU A 118 -3.10 26.48 -8.05
N CYS A 119 -2.21 25.71 -8.67
CA CYS A 119 -0.80 26.07 -8.85
C CYS A 119 -0.54 26.74 -10.21
N LEU A 120 -1.40 26.50 -11.20
CA LEU A 120 -1.46 27.21 -12.47
C LEU A 120 -2.84 27.86 -12.61
N LYS A 121 -2.88 29.10 -13.06
CA LYS A 121 -4.12 29.86 -13.20
C LYS A 121 -4.15 30.60 -14.51
N ASN A 122 -5.19 30.32 -15.33
CA ASN A 122 -5.46 31.01 -16.59
C ASN A 122 -4.23 31.09 -17.51
N ILE A 123 -3.54 29.97 -17.68
CA ILE A 123 -2.35 29.92 -18.55
C ILE A 123 -2.83 29.86 -20.00
N ASN A 124 -2.32 30.82 -20.80
CA ASN A 124 -2.49 30.90 -22.23
C ASN A 124 -1.10 31.00 -22.86
N LEU A 125 -0.74 30.05 -23.71
CA LEU A 125 0.57 29.97 -24.32
C LEU A 125 0.49 29.20 -25.62
N ASP A 126 1.07 29.71 -26.67
CA ASP A 126 1.22 29.03 -27.97
C ASP A 126 2.71 28.88 -28.29
N ILE A 127 3.12 27.67 -28.61
CA ILE A 127 4.49 27.29 -29.00
C ILE A 127 4.39 26.61 -30.35
N LYS A 128 5.20 27.07 -31.31
CA LYS A 128 5.25 26.48 -32.65
C LYS A 128 6.28 25.37 -32.76
N SER A 129 6.00 24.40 -33.61
CA SER A 129 6.93 23.31 -33.91
C SER A 129 8.31 23.86 -34.29
N GLY A 130 9.37 23.33 -33.66
CA GLY A 130 10.74 23.79 -33.84
C GLY A 130 11.14 25.03 -33.00
N GLU A 131 10.21 25.61 -32.24
CA GLU A 131 10.49 26.75 -31.38
C GLU A 131 11.15 26.30 -30.06
N THR A 132 12.11 27.09 -29.57
CA THR A 132 12.72 26.90 -28.25
C THR A 132 12.18 27.95 -27.28
N VAL A 133 11.52 27.49 -26.22
CA VAL A 133 10.87 28.35 -25.23
C VAL A 133 11.57 28.24 -23.89
N GLY A 134 11.98 29.37 -23.31
CA GLY A 134 12.56 29.45 -21.96
C GLY A 134 11.50 29.79 -20.91
N ILE A 135 11.33 28.93 -19.89
CA ILE A 135 10.41 29.16 -18.77
C ILE A 135 11.22 29.58 -17.55
N ILE A 136 11.09 30.83 -17.12
CA ILE A 136 11.85 31.41 -16.01
C ILE A 136 10.91 31.66 -14.81
N GLY A 137 11.42 31.42 -13.63
CA GLY A 137 10.67 31.68 -12.39
C GLY A 137 11.37 31.07 -11.16
N GLY A 138 11.04 31.58 -9.98
CA GLY A 138 11.58 31.11 -8.71
C GLY A 138 11.20 29.66 -8.35
N THR A 139 11.79 29.13 -7.31
CA THR A 139 11.43 27.81 -6.75
C THR A 139 9.96 27.83 -6.30
N GLY A 140 9.18 26.81 -6.65
CA GLY A 140 7.76 26.73 -6.32
C GLY A 140 6.81 27.47 -7.27
N SER A 141 7.29 28.09 -8.37
CA SER A 141 6.46 28.77 -9.37
C SER A 141 5.74 27.85 -10.36
N SER A 142 5.68 26.55 -10.09
CA SER A 142 4.95 25.53 -10.87
C SER A 142 5.40 25.33 -12.33
N LYS A 143 6.68 25.63 -12.64
CA LYS A 143 7.24 25.41 -13.99
C LYS A 143 7.19 23.94 -14.40
N SER A 144 7.63 23.05 -13.51
CA SER A 144 7.57 21.60 -13.76
C SER A 144 6.14 21.12 -13.93
N SER A 145 5.18 21.67 -13.16
CA SER A 145 3.77 21.35 -13.31
C SER A 145 3.21 21.72 -14.68
N LEU A 146 3.65 22.85 -15.24
CA LEU A 146 3.24 23.28 -16.59
C LEU A 146 3.75 22.29 -17.65
N VAL A 147 5.03 21.93 -17.60
CA VAL A 147 5.65 21.01 -18.55
C VAL A 147 5.04 19.60 -18.46
N GLN A 148 4.71 19.14 -17.25
CA GLN A 148 4.09 17.82 -17.00
C GLN A 148 2.69 17.66 -17.58
N LEU A 149 2.00 18.75 -17.91
CA LEU A 149 0.69 18.70 -18.57
C LEU A 149 0.79 18.35 -20.06
N ILE A 150 1.94 18.58 -20.71
CA ILE A 150 2.15 18.29 -22.14
C ILE A 150 2.07 16.78 -22.41
N PRO A 151 2.85 15.90 -21.73
CA PRO A 151 2.75 14.44 -21.89
C PRO A 151 1.58 13.85 -21.10
N ARG A 152 0.64 14.68 -20.63
CA ARG A 152 -0.52 14.24 -19.85
C ARG A 152 -0.13 13.37 -18.65
N LEU A 153 0.88 13.82 -17.85
CA LEU A 153 1.13 13.18 -16.56
C LEU A 153 0.06 13.55 -15.53
N TYR A 154 -0.65 14.64 -15.78
CA TYR A 154 -1.83 15.07 -15.02
C TYR A 154 -2.85 15.68 -15.97
N ASP A 155 -4.14 15.57 -15.65
CA ASP A 155 -5.19 16.28 -16.36
C ASP A 155 -5.37 17.69 -15.80
N THR A 156 -5.71 18.63 -16.67
CA THR A 156 -6.06 20.01 -16.30
C THR A 156 -7.31 20.03 -15.42
N THR A 157 -7.35 20.94 -14.44
CA THR A 157 -8.57 21.17 -13.64
C THR A 157 -9.64 21.87 -14.46
N ASP A 158 -9.25 22.89 -15.23
CA ASP A 158 -10.08 23.59 -16.21
C ASP A 158 -9.20 23.99 -17.40
N GLY A 159 -9.80 24.29 -18.56
CA GLY A 159 -9.09 24.60 -19.78
C GLY A 159 -8.53 23.36 -20.49
N GLU A 160 -7.75 23.57 -21.53
CA GLU A 160 -7.25 22.49 -22.38
C GLU A 160 -5.79 22.70 -22.77
N VAL A 161 -5.06 21.58 -22.92
CA VAL A 161 -3.75 21.52 -23.53
C VAL A 161 -3.89 20.81 -24.86
N ILE A 162 -3.37 21.41 -25.90
CA ILE A 162 -3.44 20.92 -27.27
C ILE A 162 -2.02 20.63 -27.73
N VAL A 163 -1.78 19.46 -28.29
CA VAL A 163 -0.53 19.06 -28.94
C VAL A 163 -0.86 18.69 -30.38
N GLY A 164 -0.13 19.27 -31.31
CA GLY A 164 -0.50 19.19 -32.72
C GLY A 164 -1.80 19.95 -33.00
N ASP A 165 -2.82 19.21 -33.34
CA ASP A 165 -4.15 19.76 -33.67
C ASP A 165 -5.29 19.28 -32.73
N ARG A 166 -4.93 18.55 -31.65
CA ARG A 166 -5.90 17.91 -30.76
C ARG A 166 -5.58 18.08 -29.26
N ASN A 167 -6.62 17.98 -28.46
CA ASN A 167 -6.49 17.97 -27.02
C ASN A 167 -5.71 16.73 -26.56
N VAL A 168 -4.80 16.90 -25.60
CA VAL A 168 -4.00 15.78 -25.03
C VAL A 168 -4.87 14.66 -24.47
N LYS A 169 -6.12 14.94 -24.11
CA LYS A 169 -7.08 13.94 -23.60
C LYS A 169 -7.65 13.03 -24.68
N GLU A 170 -7.51 13.39 -25.96
CA GLU A 170 -7.99 12.61 -27.10
C GLU A 170 -6.96 11.59 -27.60
N TYR A 171 -5.69 11.77 -27.23
CA TYR A 171 -4.63 10.85 -27.60
C TYR A 171 -4.60 9.59 -26.72
N ASP A 172 -4.09 8.50 -27.30
CA ASP A 172 -3.56 7.39 -26.51
C ASP A 172 -2.40 7.88 -25.64
N ILE A 173 -2.44 7.53 -24.34
CA ILE A 173 -1.47 8.05 -23.36
C ILE A 173 -0.05 7.60 -23.68
N GLU A 174 0.13 6.35 -24.09
CA GLU A 174 1.46 5.80 -24.41
C GLU A 174 2.01 6.48 -25.67
N SER A 175 1.21 6.57 -26.74
CA SER A 175 1.62 7.22 -27.99
C SER A 175 1.97 8.71 -27.80
N LEU A 176 1.21 9.43 -26.97
CA LEU A 176 1.53 10.82 -26.65
C LEU A 176 2.88 10.94 -25.90
N ARG A 177 3.16 10.02 -24.99
CA ARG A 177 4.40 10.03 -24.18
C ARG A 177 5.62 9.57 -24.95
N ASP A 178 5.46 8.74 -25.95
CA ASP A 178 6.55 8.30 -26.84
C ASP A 178 7.07 9.44 -27.69
N GLU A 179 6.21 10.42 -28.04
CA GLU A 179 6.59 11.61 -28.82
C GLU A 179 7.11 12.78 -27.96
N VAL A 180 6.93 12.72 -26.63
CA VAL A 180 7.31 13.80 -25.71
C VAL A 180 8.39 13.33 -24.74
N ALA A 181 9.67 13.59 -25.07
CA ALA A 181 10.78 13.29 -24.18
C ALA A 181 10.88 14.33 -23.05
N MET A 182 10.98 13.85 -21.81
CA MET A 182 11.26 14.68 -20.63
C MET A 182 12.64 14.29 -20.06
N VAL A 183 13.48 15.30 -19.82
CA VAL A 183 14.84 15.12 -19.27
C VAL A 183 14.94 15.80 -17.91
#